data_b44fd323c99d14a58c97d6da0a5cc201
#
_entry.id   b44fd323c99d14a58c97d6da0a5cc201
#
_cell.length_a   1.000
_cell.length_b   1.000
_cell.length_c   1.000
_cell.angle_alpha   90.00
_cell.angle_beta   90.00
_cell.angle_gamma   90.00
#
_symmetry.space_group_name_H-M   'P 1'
#
loop_
_entity.id
_entity.type
_entity.pdbx_description
1 polymer ?
#
loop_
_entity_poly.entity_id
_entity_poly.type
_entity_poly.pdbx_seq_one_letter_code
_entity_poly.pdbx_strand_id
1 'polypeptide(L)'
;MGKWIIVAQRGSNGDTYRCEVVRRVTGSREDAQEALRAVSLTFREPWREKSREVYQYPSGDSCLLIVRGLMSETLITLSIAEQVHDSAGPEPASPEARDSVPPMDWSPSQ
;
A
#
# COMPACT_ATOMS: atom_id res chain seq x y z
N MET A 1 9.88 14.89 -7.55
CA MET A 1 9.53 13.53 -7.58
C MET A 1 9.19 13.02 -6.27
N GLY A 2 8.23 12.21 -6.19
CA GLY A 2 7.77 11.69 -4.93
C GLY A 2 8.25 10.29 -4.68
N LYS A 3 8.10 9.87 -3.47
CA LYS A 3 8.36 8.50 -3.10
C LYS A 3 7.05 7.88 -2.72
N TRP A 4 6.78 6.74 -3.27
CA TRP A 4 5.50 6.07 -3.08
C TRP A 4 5.69 4.63 -2.67
N ILE A 5 4.68 4.08 -2.04
CA ILE A 5 4.72 2.66 -1.75
C ILE A 5 3.42 2.06 -2.23
N ILE A 6 3.46 0.79 -2.54
CA ILE A 6 2.26 0.04 -2.86
C ILE A 6 2.03 -0.86 -1.67
N VAL A 7 0.84 -0.75 -1.10
CA VAL A 7 0.51 -1.46 0.12
C VAL A 7 -0.56 -2.48 -0.21
N ALA A 8 -0.37 -3.69 0.26
CA ALA A 8 -1.37 -4.74 0.11
C ALA A 8 -2.02 -4.96 1.44
N GLN A 9 -3.34 -4.95 1.46
CA GLN A 9 -4.09 -5.20 2.67
C GLN A 9 -5.00 -6.38 2.41
N ARG A 10 -4.97 -7.35 3.28
CA ARG A 10 -5.88 -8.46 3.14
C ARG A 10 -6.39 -8.87 4.48
N GLY A 11 -7.61 -9.29 4.52
CA GLY A 11 -8.20 -9.75 5.72
C GLY A 11 -8.80 -11.09 5.47
N SER A 12 -8.86 -11.88 6.45
CA SER A 12 -9.54 -13.09 6.26
C SER A 12 -10.62 -13.10 7.22
N ASN A 13 -11.48 -13.98 7.10
CA ASN A 13 -12.59 -14.06 7.90
C ASN A 13 -12.41 -13.72 9.26
N GLY A 14 -12.53 -12.52 9.48
CA GLY A 14 -12.66 -12.13 10.81
C GLY A 14 -11.46 -12.12 11.62
N ASP A 15 -10.40 -12.44 11.16
CA ASP A 15 -9.40 -12.42 11.96
C ASP A 15 -8.30 -11.64 11.62
N THR A 16 -7.35 -12.03 11.09
CA THR A 16 -6.13 -11.33 11.01
C THR A 16 -6.15 -10.41 9.87
N TYR A 17 -5.80 -9.19 10.11
CA TYR A 17 -5.74 -8.20 9.11
C TYR A 17 -4.28 -8.03 8.79
N ARG A 18 -3.91 -8.18 7.57
CA ARG A 18 -2.53 -8.04 7.20
C ARG A 18 -2.30 -6.90 6.27
N CYS A 19 -1.21 -6.20 6.47
CA CYS A 19 -0.86 -5.07 5.68
C CYS A 19 0.62 -5.16 5.39
N GLU A 20 1.01 -5.04 4.16
CA GLU A 20 2.42 -5.11 3.85
C GLU A 20 2.79 -4.23 2.68
N VAL A 21 4.02 -3.75 2.67
CA VAL A 21 4.53 -2.93 1.59
C VAL A 21 5.02 -3.88 0.52
N VAL A 22 4.42 -3.79 -0.65
CA VAL A 22 4.75 -4.70 -1.73
C VAL A 22 5.86 -4.14 -2.60
N ARG A 23 5.90 -2.85 -2.77
CA ARG A 23 6.87 -2.27 -3.67
C ARG A 23 7.05 -0.80 -3.37
N ARG A 24 8.24 -0.28 -3.67
CA ARG A 24 8.52 1.13 -3.50
C ARG A 24 8.75 1.72 -4.85
N VAL A 25 8.24 2.92 -5.08
CA VAL A 25 8.32 3.55 -6.38
C VAL A 25 8.76 4.99 -6.17
N THR A 26 9.65 5.47 -7.02
CA THR A 26 10.06 6.86 -7.00
C THR A 26 9.60 7.48 -8.29
N GLY A 27 8.90 8.58 -8.23
CA GLY A 27 8.44 9.22 -9.44
C GLY A 27 7.16 9.99 -9.20
N SER A 28 6.38 10.13 -10.25
CA SER A 28 5.13 10.86 -10.16
C SER A 28 4.01 9.95 -9.71
N ARG A 29 2.86 10.55 -9.48
CA ARG A 29 1.70 9.77 -9.12
C ARG A 29 1.35 8.81 -10.25
N GLU A 30 1.52 9.26 -11.48
CA GLU A 30 1.23 8.40 -12.61
C GLU A 30 2.17 7.20 -12.65
N ASP A 31 3.42 7.43 -12.27
CA ASP A 31 4.38 6.33 -12.21
C ASP A 31 3.92 5.32 -11.16
N ALA A 32 3.44 5.82 -10.05
CA ALA A 32 2.99 4.94 -8.99
C ALA A 32 1.73 4.20 -9.42
N GLN A 33 0.84 4.87 -10.13
CA GLN A 33 -0.37 4.22 -10.60
C GLN A 33 -0.06 3.14 -11.63
N GLU A 34 0.94 3.38 -12.45
CA GLU A 34 1.31 2.39 -13.42
C GLU A 34 1.92 1.18 -12.74
N ALA A 35 2.74 1.42 -11.73
CA ALA A 35 3.31 0.32 -10.97
C ALA A 35 2.21 -0.46 -10.26
N LEU A 36 1.19 0.25 -9.79
CA LEU A 36 0.09 -0.40 -9.12
C LEU A 36 -0.62 -1.36 -10.08
N ARG A 37 -0.85 -0.92 -11.30
CA ARG A 37 -1.50 -1.78 -12.27
C ARG A 37 -0.66 -3.01 -12.56
N ALA A 38 0.63 -2.84 -12.68
CA ALA A 38 1.50 -3.97 -12.93
C ALA A 38 1.46 -4.95 -11.77
N VAL A 39 1.50 -4.43 -10.55
CA VAL A 39 1.49 -5.30 -9.39
C VAL A 39 0.16 -6.03 -9.31
N SER A 40 -0.96 -5.37 -9.67
CA SER A 40 -2.24 -6.00 -9.54
C SER A 40 -2.36 -7.23 -10.43
N LEU A 41 -1.61 -7.27 -11.50
CA LEU A 41 -1.68 -8.42 -12.38
C LEU A 41 -0.71 -9.52 -11.95
N THR A 42 0.31 -9.17 -11.24
CA THR A 42 1.34 -10.15 -10.93
C THR A 42 1.55 -10.42 -9.44
N PHE A 43 0.84 -9.72 -8.57
CA PHE A 43 1.07 -9.91 -7.15
C PHE A 43 0.84 -11.36 -6.80
N ARG A 44 1.87 -11.97 -6.17
CA ARG A 44 1.81 -13.34 -5.96
C ARG A 44 0.88 -13.71 -4.96
N GLU A 45 0.04 -14.61 -5.21
CA GLU A 45 -0.85 -15.12 -4.25
C GLU A 45 -0.62 -16.57 -4.11
N PRO A 46 -1.23 -17.20 -3.21
CA PRO A 46 -1.00 -18.57 -2.93
C PRO A 46 -1.09 -19.37 -4.18
N TRP A 47 -0.27 -20.35 -4.28
CA TRP A 47 -0.32 -21.18 -5.40
C TRP A 47 -1.66 -21.82 -5.54
N ARG A 48 -1.94 -22.32 -6.68
CA ARG A 48 -3.21 -22.90 -7.00
C ARG A 48 -4.27 -21.86 -7.23
N GLU A 49 -3.86 -20.67 -7.62
CA GLU A 49 -4.80 -19.66 -7.97
C GLU A 49 -5.49 -20.10 -9.25
N LYS A 50 -6.80 -20.11 -9.27
CA LYS A 50 -7.53 -20.48 -10.44
C LYS A 50 -7.95 -19.29 -11.26
N SER A 51 -8.27 -18.20 -10.65
CA SER A 51 -8.65 -17.03 -11.38
C SER A 51 -8.41 -15.80 -10.54
N ARG A 52 -8.31 -14.68 -11.21
CA ARG A 52 -8.08 -13.41 -10.55
C ARG A 52 -8.91 -12.35 -11.23
N GLU A 53 -9.65 -11.59 -10.45
CA GLU A 53 -10.37 -10.46 -10.97
C GLU A 53 -9.73 -9.22 -10.40
N VAL A 54 -9.51 -8.21 -11.21
CA VAL A 54 -8.89 -6.98 -10.76
C VAL A 54 -9.85 -5.86 -11.02
N TYR A 55 -10.22 -5.13 -9.98
CA TYR A 55 -11.10 -4.00 -10.10
C TYR A 55 -10.34 -2.74 -9.72
N GLN A 56 -10.33 -1.77 -10.59
CA GLN A 56 -9.61 -0.55 -10.30
C GLN A 56 -10.59 0.51 -9.84
N TYR A 57 -10.30 1.13 -8.72
CA TYR A 57 -11.16 2.19 -8.22
C TYR A 57 -11.00 3.42 -9.14
N PRO A 58 -12.04 4.20 -9.29
CA PRO A 58 -12.00 5.31 -10.23
C PRO A 58 -10.86 6.28 -10.08
N SER A 59 -10.38 6.46 -8.88
CA SER A 59 -9.27 7.38 -8.68
C SER A 59 -7.98 6.87 -9.30
N GLY A 60 -7.89 5.58 -9.52
CA GLY A 60 -6.66 4.98 -10.04
C GLY A 60 -5.63 4.74 -8.96
N ASP A 61 -5.94 5.05 -7.73
CA ASP A 61 -4.97 4.91 -6.63
C ASP A 61 -5.09 3.59 -5.88
N SER A 62 -6.09 2.82 -6.18
CA SER A 62 -6.23 1.52 -5.53
C SER A 62 -6.95 0.53 -6.42
N CYS A 63 -6.76 -0.72 -6.12
CA CYS A 63 -7.39 -1.80 -6.85
C CYS A 63 -7.84 -2.85 -5.86
N LEU A 64 -8.86 -3.57 -6.22
CA LEU A 64 -9.28 -4.71 -5.42
C LEU A 64 -9.05 -5.96 -6.26
N LEU A 65 -8.37 -6.91 -5.69
CA LEU A 65 -8.14 -8.18 -6.34
C LEU A 65 -9.00 -9.22 -5.67
N ILE A 66 -9.69 -10.00 -6.46
CA ILE A 66 -10.40 -11.14 -5.95
C ILE A 66 -9.72 -12.36 -6.53
N VAL A 67 -9.02 -13.08 -5.70
CA VAL A 67 -8.24 -14.21 -6.14
C VAL A 67 -8.92 -15.48 -5.67
N ARG A 68 -9.26 -16.35 -6.61
CA ARG A 68 -9.94 -17.56 -6.26
C ARG A 68 -9.03 -18.76 -6.45
N GLY A 69 -8.99 -19.59 -5.44
CA GLY A 69 -8.28 -20.82 -5.50
C GLY A 69 -9.23 -21.96 -5.56
N LEU A 70 -8.74 -23.12 -5.25
CA LEU A 70 -9.56 -24.29 -5.33
C LEU A 70 -10.72 -24.25 -4.38
N MET A 71 -10.47 -23.92 -3.16
CA MET A 71 -11.52 -23.89 -2.17
C MET A 71 -11.52 -22.57 -1.42
N SER A 72 -10.93 -21.55 -1.95
CA SER A 72 -10.85 -20.33 -1.20
C SER A 72 -11.01 -19.11 -2.06
N GLU A 73 -11.30 -18.00 -1.45
CA GLU A 73 -11.42 -16.77 -2.14
C GLU A 73 -10.74 -15.73 -1.26
N THR A 74 -9.83 -15.00 -1.78
CA THR A 74 -9.08 -14.01 -1.02
C THR A 74 -9.29 -12.64 -1.65
N LEU A 75 -9.57 -11.67 -0.82
CA LEU A 75 -9.71 -10.32 -1.29
C LEU A 75 -8.51 -9.51 -0.82
N ILE A 76 -7.89 -8.81 -1.74
CA ILE A 76 -6.71 -8.03 -1.42
C ILE A 76 -6.89 -6.65 -1.99
N THR A 77 -6.65 -5.64 -1.19
CA THR A 77 -6.69 -4.27 -1.68
C THR A 77 -5.26 -3.80 -1.85
N LEU A 78 -4.94 -3.31 -3.03
CA LEU A 78 -3.63 -2.72 -3.28
C LEU A 78 -3.83 -1.23 -3.43
N SER A 79 -3.01 -0.44 -2.78
CA SER A 79 -3.13 1.01 -2.82
C SER A 79 -1.77 1.66 -2.89
N ILE A 80 -1.72 2.85 -3.48
CA ILE A 80 -0.48 3.61 -3.44
C ILE A 80 -0.60 4.66 -2.37
N ALA A 81 0.50 4.98 -1.75
CA ALA A 81 0.54 6.02 -0.74
C ALA A 81 1.83 6.80 -0.92
N GLU A 82 1.74 8.09 -0.82
CA GLU A 82 2.91 8.93 -1.03
C GLU A 82 3.57 9.22 0.31
N GLN A 83 4.88 9.17 0.34
CA GLN A 83 5.59 9.46 1.56
C GLN A 83 5.54 10.94 1.81
N VAL A 84 5.04 11.36 2.94
CA VAL A 84 4.96 12.76 3.29
C VAL A 84 5.93 13.14 4.38
N HIS A 85 6.60 12.20 4.96
CA HIS A 85 7.53 12.49 6.04
C HIS A 85 8.46 11.31 6.29
N ASP A 86 9.70 11.60 6.63
CA ASP A 86 10.64 10.55 6.95
C ASP A 86 11.58 11.15 7.97
N SER A 87 11.44 10.78 9.20
CA SER A 87 12.23 11.36 10.28
C SER A 87 13.70 11.00 10.18
N ALA A 88 14.00 9.97 9.44
CA ALA A 88 15.38 9.57 9.29
C ALA A 88 15.96 10.12 8.01
N GLY A 89 15.23 10.94 7.31
CA GLY A 89 15.68 11.45 6.04
C GLY A 89 16.85 12.38 6.19
N PRO A 90 17.61 12.51 5.19
CA PRO A 90 18.77 13.35 5.24
C PRO A 90 18.45 14.81 5.30
N GLU A 91 17.29 15.22 4.98
CA GLU A 91 17.00 16.51 4.90
C GLU A 91 16.28 16.92 5.97
N PRO A 92 16.78 17.37 6.91
CA PRO A 92 16.09 17.69 8.10
C PRO A 92 15.20 18.83 7.85
N ALA A 93 14.09 18.74 8.33
CA ALA A 93 13.22 19.84 8.40
C ALA A 93 13.87 20.84 9.28
N SER A 94 13.39 22.03 9.27
CA SER A 94 13.94 23.01 10.13
C SER A 94 13.63 22.59 11.56
N PRO A 95 14.41 22.99 12.48
CA PRO A 95 14.17 22.62 13.85
C PRO A 95 12.81 23.06 14.34
N GLU A 96 12.34 24.16 13.89
CA GLU A 96 11.04 24.59 14.32
C GLU A 96 10.00 23.66 13.83
N ALA A 97 10.09 23.22 12.63
CA ALA A 97 9.08 22.31 12.12
C ALA A 97 9.09 21.05 12.94
N ARG A 98 10.27 20.63 13.35
CA ARG A 98 10.34 19.45 14.08
C ARG A 98 9.71 19.61 15.39
N ASP A 99 9.95 20.70 16.03
CA ASP A 99 9.42 20.91 17.33
C ASP A 99 7.93 21.08 17.29
N SER A 100 7.40 21.56 16.22
CA SER A 100 5.99 21.79 16.22
C SER A 100 5.19 20.53 15.91
N VAL A 101 5.82 19.48 15.59
CA VAL A 101 5.11 18.28 15.34
C VAL A 101 4.58 17.80 16.66
N PRO A 102 3.34 17.61 16.79
CA PRO A 102 2.78 17.18 18.02
C PRO A 102 3.25 15.84 18.27
N PRO A 103 3.64 15.68 19.31
CA PRO A 103 4.11 14.47 19.68
C PRO A 103 3.11 13.49 19.55
N MET A 104 2.93 13.27 19.17
CA MET A 104 2.12 12.68 19.17
C MET A 104 1.78 11.97 19.75
N ASP A 105 1.81 12.15 19.98
CA ASP A 105 1.35 11.84 20.68
C ASP A 105 0.56 10.82 20.47
N TRP A 106 0.22 10.73 20.08
CA TRP A 106 -0.62 9.85 19.90
C TRP A 106 0.01 8.66 19.64
N SER A 107 0.74 8.60 19.79
CA SER A 107 1.26 7.66 19.67
C SER A 107 1.10 6.73 20.47
N PRO A 108 0.81 6.33 20.68
CA PRO A 108 0.57 5.67 21.41
C PRO A 108 0.76 4.87 21.85
N SER A 109 0.86 4.83 21.64
CA SER A 109 0.99 4.26 22.05
C SER A 109 1.35 3.85 22.51
N GLN A 110 1.52 4.03 22.52
CA GLN A 110 1.84 3.72 22.98
C GLN A 110 1.75 3.19 23.49
#